data_b3004b9d0820ee3d276d1dff5f107805
#
_entry.id   b3004b9d0820ee3d276d1dff5f107805
#
_cell.length_a   1.000
_cell.length_b   1.000
_cell.length_c   1.000
_cell.angle_alpha   90.00
_cell.angle_beta   90.00
_cell.angle_gamma   90.00
#
_symmetry.space_group_name_H-M   'P 1'
#
loop_
_entity.id
_entity.type
_entity.pdbx_description
1 polymer ?
#
loop_
_entity_poly.entity_id
_entity_poly.type
_entity_poly.pdbx_seq_one_letter_code
_entity_poly.pdbx_strand_id
1 'polypeptide(L)'
;MLKRNYDGQESCSVAQVLEIIGERWTWLIIRDAFLGITKFIDFEQSLGIARNVLTDRLNRLVEEGIFERVLYQERPARYEYRLTPKGSDLFTALNALRQWGDQYLTSKPMRLLRRKNDKTPVIAALVPEGAPVLAADEIELVPGPGFPRHVRGK
;
A
#
# COMPACT_ATOMS: atom_id res chain seq x y z
N MET A 1 -9.17 -18.80 15.81
CA MET A 1 -10.05 -18.31 14.76
C MET A 1 -10.47 -16.90 15.13
N LEU A 2 -10.01 -15.89 14.40
CA LEU A 2 -10.39 -14.50 14.67
C LEU A 2 -11.89 -14.36 14.41
N LYS A 3 -12.60 -13.72 15.33
CA LYS A 3 -14.03 -13.45 15.19
C LYS A 3 -14.21 -12.56 13.96
N ARG A 4 -14.94 -13.00 12.95
CA ARG A 4 -15.28 -12.19 11.79
C ARG A 4 -16.19 -11.03 12.25
N ASN A 5 -15.83 -9.80 11.87
CA ASN A 5 -16.59 -8.62 12.27
C ASN A 5 -17.84 -8.38 11.39
N TYR A 6 -17.92 -9.07 10.25
CA TYR A 6 -18.97 -8.91 9.24
C TYR A 6 -19.76 -10.19 9.02
N ASP A 7 -20.26 -10.78 10.13
CA ASP A 7 -21.12 -11.98 10.10
C ASP A 7 -22.35 -11.74 9.20
N GLY A 8 -22.65 -12.70 8.33
CA GLY A 8 -23.76 -12.58 7.37
C GLY A 8 -23.40 -11.91 6.05
N GLN A 9 -22.14 -11.51 5.86
CA GLN A 9 -21.67 -10.89 4.62
C GLN A 9 -20.55 -11.70 3.93
N GLU A 10 -20.57 -13.02 4.09
CA GLU A 10 -19.53 -13.93 3.57
C GLU A 10 -19.40 -13.90 2.04
N SER A 11 -20.45 -13.53 1.33
CA SER A 11 -20.46 -13.36 -0.14
C SER A 11 -20.08 -11.94 -0.61
N CYS A 12 -19.92 -10.98 0.30
CA CYS A 12 -19.53 -9.62 -0.04
C CYS A 12 -18.01 -9.47 -0.14
N SER A 13 -17.49 -9.33 -1.36
CA SER A 13 -16.03 -9.16 -1.59
C SER A 13 -15.44 -7.97 -0.83
N VAL A 14 -16.20 -6.88 -0.67
CA VAL A 14 -15.74 -5.70 0.08
C VAL A 14 -15.61 -6.04 1.57
N ALA A 15 -16.59 -6.73 2.16
CA ALA A 15 -16.53 -7.16 3.55
C ALA A 15 -15.33 -8.10 3.79
N GLN A 16 -15.12 -9.07 2.89
CA GLN A 16 -13.97 -9.97 2.94
C GLN A 16 -12.63 -9.22 2.90
N VAL A 17 -12.50 -8.23 2.04
CA VAL A 17 -11.29 -7.40 1.94
C VAL A 17 -11.10 -6.59 3.23
N LEU A 18 -12.16 -6.01 3.80
CA LEU A 18 -12.08 -5.23 5.02
C LEU A 18 -11.71 -6.07 6.25
N GLU A 19 -12.01 -7.37 6.29
CA GLU A 19 -11.51 -8.28 7.33
C GLU A 19 -9.97 -8.37 7.34
N ILE A 20 -9.34 -8.19 6.19
CA ILE A 20 -7.88 -8.30 6.03
C ILE A 20 -7.20 -6.93 6.19
N ILE A 21 -7.70 -5.93 5.48
CA ILE A 21 -7.04 -4.62 5.34
C ILE A 21 -7.84 -3.45 5.91
N GLY A 22 -8.99 -3.72 6.56
CA GLY A 22 -9.83 -2.67 7.16
C GLY A 22 -9.27 -2.01 8.43
N GLU A 23 -8.22 -2.55 8.98
CA GLU A 23 -7.56 -2.02 10.17
C GLU A 23 -6.80 -0.73 9.89
N ARG A 24 -6.80 0.18 10.87
CA ARG A 24 -6.37 1.58 10.76
C ARG A 24 -5.00 1.82 10.11
N TRP A 25 -4.00 0.98 10.37
CA TRP A 25 -2.63 1.18 9.87
C TRP A 25 -2.31 0.40 8.61
N THR A 26 -3.13 -0.60 8.27
CA THR A 26 -2.82 -1.57 7.23
C THR A 26 -2.59 -0.94 5.85
N TRP A 27 -3.48 -0.02 5.43
CA TRP A 27 -3.30 0.69 4.16
C TRP A 27 -2.07 1.58 4.11
N LEU A 28 -1.67 2.16 5.25
CA LEU A 28 -0.45 2.98 5.33
C LEU A 28 0.82 2.13 5.24
N ILE A 29 0.80 0.92 5.82
CA ILE A 29 1.89 -0.06 5.68
C ILE A 29 2.01 -0.50 4.22
N ILE A 30 0.90 -0.85 3.57
CA ILE A 30 0.86 -1.23 2.15
C ILE A 30 1.35 -0.07 1.26
N ARG A 31 0.91 1.16 1.53
CA ARG A 31 1.39 2.36 0.85
C ARG A 31 2.91 2.50 0.93
N ASP A 32 3.48 2.34 2.11
CA ASP A 32 4.91 2.49 2.35
C ASP A 32 5.71 1.40 1.64
N ALA A 33 5.18 0.17 1.56
CA ALA A 33 5.78 -0.90 0.77
C ALA A 33 5.85 -0.55 -0.73
N PHE A 34 4.81 0.06 -1.29
CA PHE A 34 4.84 0.58 -2.67
C PHE A 34 5.84 1.75 -2.85
N LEU A 35 6.24 2.41 -1.78
CA LEU A 35 7.32 3.41 -1.78
C LEU A 35 8.71 2.80 -1.58
N GLY A 36 8.82 1.46 -1.50
CA GLY A 36 10.07 0.73 -1.39
C GLY A 36 10.53 0.47 0.05
N ILE A 37 9.70 0.76 1.05
CA ILE A 37 9.99 0.39 2.44
C ILE A 37 9.78 -1.11 2.61
N THR A 38 10.82 -1.81 3.12
CA THR A 38 10.78 -3.27 3.33
C THR A 38 11.15 -3.69 4.74
N LYS A 39 11.90 -2.88 5.48
CA LYS A 39 12.40 -3.26 6.82
C LYS A 39 11.47 -2.77 7.92
N PHE A 40 11.36 -3.57 8.97
CA PHE A 40 10.52 -3.25 10.14
C PHE A 40 10.82 -1.84 10.71
N ILE A 41 12.10 -1.52 10.89
CA ILE A 41 12.51 -0.24 11.49
C ILE A 41 12.12 0.96 10.60
N ASP A 42 12.18 0.79 9.28
CA ASP A 42 11.84 1.85 8.34
C ASP A 42 10.33 2.09 8.31
N PHE A 43 9.50 1.04 8.43
CA PHE A 43 8.06 1.18 8.63
C PHE A 43 7.73 1.89 9.95
N GLU A 44 8.38 1.48 11.05
CA GLU A 44 8.19 2.10 12.37
C GLU A 44 8.49 3.60 12.33
N GLN A 45 9.61 3.98 11.73
CA GLN A 45 10.02 5.39 11.59
C GLN A 45 9.11 6.20 10.65
N SER A 46 8.73 5.61 9.52
CA SER A 46 7.88 6.28 8.53
C SER A 46 6.48 6.57 9.07
N LEU A 47 5.92 5.64 9.81
CA LEU A 47 4.53 5.70 10.27
C LEU A 47 4.36 6.29 11.67
N GLY A 48 5.40 6.28 12.50
CA GLY A 48 5.26 6.62 13.92
C GLY A 48 4.32 5.69 14.69
N ILE A 49 4.19 4.46 14.22
CA ILE A 49 3.30 3.43 14.78
C ILE A 49 3.95 2.73 15.97
N ALA A 50 3.16 2.34 16.97
CA ALA A 50 3.64 1.54 18.07
C ALA A 50 4.13 0.16 17.59
N ARG A 51 5.27 -0.28 18.13
CA ARG A 51 5.98 -1.49 17.69
C ARG A 51 5.14 -2.76 17.72
N ASN A 52 4.35 -2.94 18.78
CA ASN A 52 3.44 -4.09 18.91
C ASN A 52 2.35 -4.06 17.82
N VAL A 53 1.77 -2.88 17.54
CA VAL A 53 0.74 -2.72 16.51
C VAL A 53 1.33 -3.01 15.13
N LEU A 54 2.54 -2.51 14.83
CA LEU A 54 3.21 -2.80 13.57
C LEU A 54 3.50 -4.30 13.40
N THR A 55 3.97 -4.95 14.48
CA THR A 55 4.21 -6.39 14.48
C THR A 55 2.95 -7.18 14.13
N ASP A 56 1.83 -6.86 14.80
CA ASP A 56 0.55 -7.55 14.57
C ASP A 56 0.06 -7.34 13.13
N ARG A 57 0.16 -6.12 12.60
CA ARG A 57 -0.25 -5.81 11.22
C ARG A 57 0.61 -6.52 10.17
N LEU A 58 1.93 -6.50 10.34
CA LEU A 58 2.85 -7.19 9.41
C LEU A 58 2.66 -8.71 9.44
N ASN A 59 2.48 -9.30 10.63
CA ASN A 59 2.20 -10.73 10.75
C ASN A 59 0.89 -11.09 10.03
N ARG A 60 -0.18 -10.31 10.24
CA ARG A 60 -1.46 -10.52 9.57
C ARG A 60 -1.33 -10.42 8.05
N LEU A 61 -0.60 -9.45 7.54
CA LEU A 61 -0.36 -9.28 6.10
C LEU A 61 0.44 -10.43 5.50
N VAL A 62 1.35 -11.04 6.27
CA VAL A 62 2.09 -12.25 5.86
C VAL A 62 1.17 -13.47 5.87
N GLU A 63 0.37 -13.67 6.92
CA GLU A 63 -0.61 -14.76 7.01
C GLU A 63 -1.61 -14.74 5.86
N GLU A 64 -2.04 -13.56 5.45
CA GLU A 64 -2.97 -13.37 4.32
C GLU A 64 -2.29 -13.39 2.95
N GLY A 65 -0.98 -13.59 2.91
CA GLY A 65 -0.20 -13.67 1.67
C GLY A 65 -0.11 -12.35 0.89
N ILE A 66 -0.29 -11.22 1.55
CA ILE A 66 -0.09 -9.88 0.96
C ILE A 66 1.39 -9.51 1.02
N PHE A 67 2.07 -9.84 2.11
CA PHE A 67 3.51 -9.79 2.23
C PHE A 67 4.13 -11.18 2.33
N GLU A 68 5.37 -11.27 1.91
CA GLU A 68 6.29 -12.35 2.29
C GLU A 68 7.38 -11.80 3.21
N ARG A 69 7.87 -12.65 4.11
CA ARG A 69 8.96 -12.32 5.03
C ARG A 69 10.25 -12.97 4.54
N VAL A 70 11.22 -12.15 4.15
CA VAL A 70 12.50 -12.62 3.57
C VAL A 70 13.64 -12.35 4.54
N LEU A 71 14.43 -13.37 4.84
CA LEU A 71 15.64 -13.24 5.65
C LEU A 71 16.70 -12.47 4.86
N TYR A 72 17.19 -11.34 5.38
CA TYR A 72 18.29 -10.60 4.76
C TYR A 72 19.59 -10.58 5.58
N GLN A 73 19.53 -11.02 6.86
CA GLN A 73 20.68 -11.16 7.74
C GLN A 73 20.49 -12.38 8.66
N GLU A 74 21.51 -13.22 8.77
CA GLU A 74 21.42 -14.47 9.57
C GLU A 74 21.73 -14.27 11.06
N ARG A 75 22.69 -13.41 11.38
CA ARG A 75 23.17 -13.23 12.77
C ARG A 75 23.33 -11.75 13.14
N PRO A 76 22.46 -11.22 14.03
CA PRO A 76 21.16 -11.81 14.44
C PRO A 76 20.21 -11.89 13.25
N ALA A 77 19.26 -12.83 13.28
CA ALA A 77 18.29 -13.02 12.21
C ALA A 77 17.45 -11.74 12.02
N ARG A 78 17.48 -11.17 10.81
CA ARG A 78 16.69 -10.00 10.43
C ARG A 78 15.94 -10.25 9.13
N TYR A 79 14.71 -9.77 9.08
CA TYR A 79 13.80 -10.00 7.99
C TYR A 79 13.35 -8.67 7.38
N GLU A 80 13.04 -8.73 6.10
CA GLU A 80 12.32 -7.69 5.39
C GLU A 80 10.96 -8.23 4.91
N TYR A 81 10.05 -7.33 4.66
CA TYR A 81 8.68 -7.61 4.23
C TYR A 81 8.51 -7.08 2.81
N ARG A 82 8.23 -7.98 1.87
CA ARG A 82 8.05 -7.65 0.44
C ARG A 82 6.63 -7.94 0.02
N LEU A 83 6.09 -7.10 -0.89
CA LEU A 83 4.80 -7.39 -1.49
C LEU A 83 4.89 -8.65 -2.34
N THR A 84 3.93 -9.55 -2.16
CA THR A 84 3.70 -10.68 -3.07
C THR A 84 2.99 -10.19 -4.34
N PRO A 85 2.80 -11.03 -5.39
CA PRO A 85 1.93 -10.70 -6.50
C PRO A 85 0.51 -10.29 -6.04
N LYS A 86 -0.10 -11.04 -5.10
CA LYS A 86 -1.40 -10.71 -4.48
C LYS A 86 -1.37 -9.33 -3.81
N GLY A 87 -0.29 -9.01 -3.09
CA GLY A 87 -0.12 -7.70 -2.47
C GLY A 87 0.08 -6.58 -3.49
N SER A 88 0.81 -6.86 -4.57
CA SER A 88 1.06 -5.90 -5.65
C SER A 88 -0.20 -5.53 -6.43
N ASP A 89 -1.16 -6.43 -6.54
CA ASP A 89 -2.47 -6.19 -7.17
C ASP A 89 -3.30 -5.13 -6.42
N LEU A 90 -3.00 -4.84 -5.14
CA LEU A 90 -3.62 -3.75 -4.39
C LEU A 90 -3.21 -2.36 -4.87
N PHE A 91 -2.25 -2.23 -5.78
CA PHE A 91 -1.78 -0.93 -6.30
C PHE A 91 -2.91 -0.07 -6.87
N THR A 92 -3.77 -0.66 -7.69
CA THR A 92 -4.90 0.05 -8.29
C THR A 92 -5.91 0.51 -7.24
N ALA A 93 -6.28 -0.36 -6.29
CA ALA A 93 -7.20 -0.03 -5.21
C ALA A 93 -6.65 1.08 -4.29
N LEU A 94 -5.36 1.00 -3.93
CA LEU A 94 -4.66 2.04 -3.15
C LEU A 94 -4.71 3.40 -3.87
N ASN A 95 -4.46 3.41 -5.17
CA ASN A 95 -4.44 4.65 -5.93
C ASN A 95 -5.85 5.21 -6.21
N ALA A 96 -6.87 4.37 -6.32
CA ALA A 96 -8.27 4.81 -6.35
C ALA A 96 -8.66 5.49 -5.02
N LEU A 97 -8.28 4.88 -3.87
CA LEU A 97 -8.49 5.47 -2.55
C LEU A 97 -7.75 6.81 -2.40
N ARG A 98 -6.47 6.86 -2.82
CA ARG A 98 -5.67 8.09 -2.83
C ARG A 98 -6.33 9.18 -3.67
N GLN A 99 -6.76 8.86 -4.89
CA GLN A 99 -7.40 9.80 -5.81
C GLN A 99 -8.67 10.41 -5.21
N TRP A 100 -9.49 9.61 -4.54
CA TRP A 100 -10.65 10.11 -3.83
C TRP A 100 -10.25 11.08 -2.70
N GLY A 101 -9.23 10.72 -1.92
CA GLY A 101 -8.70 11.59 -0.87
C GLY A 101 -8.11 12.89 -1.41
N ASP A 102 -7.38 12.84 -2.52
CA ASP A 102 -6.83 14.02 -3.20
C ASP A 102 -7.94 14.96 -3.69
N GLN A 103 -9.07 14.42 -4.12
CA GLN A 103 -10.20 15.22 -4.62
C GLN A 103 -10.98 15.90 -3.50
N TYR A 104 -11.21 15.23 -2.38
CA TYR A 104 -12.17 15.68 -1.37
C TYR A 104 -11.54 16.12 -0.05
N LEU A 105 -10.33 15.66 0.29
CA LEU A 105 -9.73 15.84 1.60
C LEU A 105 -8.48 16.73 1.59
N THR A 106 -7.86 16.98 0.45
CA THR A 106 -6.67 17.83 0.36
C THR A 106 -6.60 18.60 -0.93
N SER A 107 -6.18 19.88 -0.85
CA SER A 107 -5.86 20.70 -2.02
C SER A 107 -4.41 20.54 -2.50
N LYS A 108 -3.59 19.84 -1.75
CA LYS A 108 -2.14 19.66 -2.02
C LYS A 108 -1.75 18.19 -1.90
N PRO A 109 -1.99 17.37 -2.94
CA PRO A 109 -1.60 15.97 -2.94
C PRO A 109 -0.10 15.78 -2.65
N MET A 110 0.24 14.82 -1.80
CA MET A 110 1.64 14.50 -1.50
C MET A 110 2.33 13.77 -2.65
N ARG A 111 1.58 12.99 -3.41
CA ARG A 111 2.09 12.14 -4.51
C ARG A 111 1.17 12.23 -5.71
N LEU A 112 1.77 12.15 -6.89
CA LEU A 112 1.07 12.09 -8.15
C LEU A 112 1.50 10.84 -8.91
N LEU A 113 0.59 10.29 -9.72
CA LEU A 113 0.89 9.21 -10.65
C LEU A 113 1.14 9.77 -12.02
N ARG A 114 2.15 9.25 -12.71
CA ARG A 114 2.38 9.51 -14.13
C ARG A 114 3.02 8.31 -14.81
N ARG A 115 2.85 8.23 -16.10
CA ARG A 115 3.52 7.23 -16.93
C ARG A 115 5.03 7.51 -16.97
N LYS A 116 5.85 6.47 -16.90
CA LYS A 116 7.31 6.62 -16.86
C LYS A 116 7.91 7.19 -18.13
N ASN A 117 7.41 6.76 -19.29
CA ASN A 117 8.01 7.09 -20.59
C ASN A 117 7.78 8.54 -21.03
N ASP A 118 6.53 9.01 -20.99
CA ASP A 118 6.11 10.33 -21.51
C ASP A 118 5.67 11.32 -20.44
N LYS A 119 5.71 10.90 -19.16
CA LYS A 119 5.31 11.70 -17.99
C LYS A 119 3.84 12.13 -17.96
N THR A 120 3.00 11.54 -18.79
CA THR A 120 1.56 11.80 -18.81
C THR A 120 0.93 11.47 -17.45
N PRO A 121 0.10 12.35 -16.85
CA PRO A 121 -0.63 12.07 -15.63
C PRO A 121 -1.52 10.83 -15.78
N VAL A 122 -1.58 10.01 -14.72
CA VAL A 122 -2.35 8.76 -14.68
C VAL A 122 -3.37 8.83 -13.56
N ILE A 123 -4.57 8.31 -13.83
CA ILE A 123 -5.66 8.15 -12.87
C ILE A 123 -6.06 6.69 -12.75
N ALA A 124 -6.62 6.32 -11.60
CA ALA A 124 -7.35 5.07 -11.43
C ALA A 124 -8.79 5.27 -11.94
N ALA A 125 -9.25 4.39 -12.82
CA ALA A 125 -10.59 4.44 -13.42
C ALA A 125 -11.13 3.05 -13.70
N LEU A 126 -12.47 2.93 -13.79
CA LEU A 126 -13.12 1.72 -14.26
C LEU A 126 -13.08 1.72 -15.80
N VAL A 127 -12.67 0.61 -16.36
CA VAL A 127 -12.63 0.38 -17.81
C VAL A 127 -13.40 -0.90 -18.13
N PRO A 128 -13.93 -1.06 -19.36
CA PRO A 128 -14.51 -2.33 -19.81
C PRO A 128 -13.50 -3.47 -19.68
N GLU A 129 -13.98 -4.68 -19.41
CA GLU A 129 -13.14 -5.87 -19.39
C GLU A 129 -12.41 -6.06 -20.73
N GLY A 130 -11.11 -6.34 -20.68
CA GLY A 130 -10.26 -6.48 -21.87
C GLY A 130 -9.78 -5.15 -22.48
N ALA A 131 -10.17 -4.01 -21.94
CA ALA A 131 -9.62 -2.73 -22.40
C ALA A 131 -8.12 -2.61 -22.04
N PRO A 132 -7.31 -1.92 -22.85
CA PRO A 132 -5.91 -1.67 -22.52
C PRO A 132 -5.76 -0.88 -21.22
N VAL A 133 -4.91 -1.37 -20.31
CA VAL A 133 -4.56 -0.70 -19.05
C VAL A 133 -3.04 -0.61 -18.94
N LEU A 134 -2.57 0.36 -18.15
CA LEU A 134 -1.16 0.48 -17.83
C LEU A 134 -0.78 -0.56 -16.77
N ALA A 135 0.32 -1.26 -16.99
CA ALA A 135 0.92 -2.11 -15.98
C ALA A 135 1.57 -1.26 -14.86
N ALA A 136 1.67 -1.78 -13.65
CA ALA A 136 2.21 -1.04 -12.51
C ALA A 136 3.67 -0.60 -12.72
N ASP A 137 4.45 -1.38 -13.46
CA ASP A 137 5.84 -1.07 -13.81
C ASP A 137 5.98 0.05 -14.85
N GLU A 138 4.91 0.41 -15.58
CA GLU A 138 4.85 1.57 -16.47
C GLU A 138 4.53 2.89 -15.75
N ILE A 139 4.19 2.81 -14.46
CA ILE A 139 3.74 3.95 -13.66
C ILE A 139 4.83 4.32 -12.63
N GLU A 140 5.00 5.61 -12.38
CA GLU A 140 5.83 6.11 -11.29
C GLU A 140 5.03 7.02 -10.35
N LEU A 141 5.34 6.94 -9.05
CA LEU A 141 4.89 7.88 -8.04
C LEU A 141 5.92 9.00 -7.91
N VAL A 142 5.48 10.24 -8.09
CA VAL A 142 6.35 11.41 -7.98
C VAL A 142 5.87 12.34 -6.86
N PRO A 143 6.76 13.17 -6.28
CA PRO A 143 6.37 14.20 -5.32
C PRO A 143 5.31 15.13 -5.89
N GLY A 144 4.22 15.32 -5.17
CA GLY A 144 3.18 16.30 -5.45
C GLY A 144 3.43 17.64 -4.74
N PRO A 145 2.52 18.61 -4.90
CA PRO A 145 2.66 19.94 -4.28
C PRO A 145 2.63 19.92 -2.75
N GLY A 146 2.02 18.92 -2.13
CA GLY A 146 1.99 18.73 -0.68
C GLY A 146 3.19 17.98 -0.11
N PHE A 147 4.14 17.53 -0.95
CA PHE A 147 5.30 16.79 -0.48
C PHE A 147 6.26 17.70 0.30
N PRO A 148 6.69 17.33 1.51
CA PRO A 148 7.56 18.16 2.34
C PRO A 148 8.85 18.53 1.63
N ARG A 149 9.18 19.83 1.59
CA ARG A 149 10.35 20.34 0.84
C ARG A 149 11.69 19.84 1.39
N HIS A 150 11.76 19.54 2.68
CA HIS A 150 12.98 19.04 3.33
C HIS A 150 13.33 17.58 2.99
N VAL A 151 12.45 16.86 2.33
CA VAL A 151 12.67 15.47 1.90
C VAL A 151 13.05 15.38 0.41
N ARG A 152 13.07 16.52 -0.32
CA ARG A 152 13.33 16.56 -1.77
C ARG A 152 14.81 16.40 -2.16
N GLY A 153 15.72 16.22 -1.18
CA GLY A 153 17.16 16.19 -1.43
C GLY A 153 17.86 15.06 -0.68
N LYS A 154 17.60 13.82 -1.05
CA LYS A 154 18.54 12.70 -0.84
C LYS A 154 18.40 11.72 -1.98
#